data_5cad7fccc31c227848fc8ceca2d62510
#
_entry.id   5cad7fccc31c227848fc8ceca2d62510
#
_cell.length_a   1.000
_cell.length_b   1.000
_cell.length_c   1.000
_cell.angle_alpha   90.00
_cell.angle_beta   90.00
_cell.angle_gamma   90.00
#
_symmetry.space_group_name_H-M   'P 1'
#
loop_
_entity.id
_entity.type
_entity.pdbx_description
1 polymer ?
#
loop_
_entity_poly.entity_id
_entity_poly.type
_entity_poly.pdbx_seq_one_letter_code
_entity_poly.pdbx_strand_id
1 'polypeptide(L)'
;MPHSYISNRRWNHRRVFAIPISVMILSSIMIATAVVHAQSPDFAFNATPSNLCVNPGVNGAATITVQSVDGFAGTVNLASSVDPSVNNGPTLSPIPSSETLAPGQSVSFDLAISTTTSTPLYTYSIRVSGLSGVTFHQTAVLLTVAAGCSVGGVVLPTVGLAPTTSYMVYGLIIAGLVGIVGATLAIRRSSRKPIPNP
;
A
#
# COMPACT_ATOMS: atom_id res chain seq x y z
N MET A 1 37.49 -2.31 -79.25
CA MET A 1 37.94 -2.18 -77.87
C MET A 1 36.79 -1.68 -77.07
N PRO A 2 36.15 -2.48 -76.21
CA PRO A 2 35.02 -2.02 -75.40
C PRO A 2 35.52 -1.53 -74.02
N HIS A 3 35.15 -0.30 -73.65
CA HIS A 3 35.35 0.26 -72.36
C HIS A 3 34.38 -0.37 -71.37
N SER A 4 34.87 -1.06 -70.34
CA SER A 4 34.11 -1.57 -69.21
C SER A 4 33.85 -0.43 -68.26
N TYR A 5 32.56 -0.07 -68.13
CA TYR A 5 32.03 0.88 -67.13
C TYR A 5 31.84 0.18 -65.76
N ILE A 6 32.76 0.42 -64.83
CA ILE A 6 32.62 -0.08 -63.43
C ILE A 6 31.78 0.88 -62.69
N SER A 7 30.50 0.51 -62.45
CA SER A 7 29.58 1.22 -61.59
C SER A 7 29.96 0.98 -60.11
N ASN A 8 30.50 1.98 -59.47
CA ASN A 8 30.90 1.97 -58.07
C ASN A 8 29.66 2.24 -57.20
N ARG A 9 28.86 1.21 -56.92
CA ARG A 9 27.77 1.30 -55.95
C ARG A 9 28.35 1.40 -54.54
N ARG A 10 28.52 2.64 -54.02
CA ARG A 10 28.77 2.87 -52.62
C ARG A 10 27.51 2.53 -51.86
N TRP A 11 27.45 1.35 -51.26
CA TRP A 11 26.40 0.96 -50.31
C TRP A 11 26.49 1.85 -49.06
N ASN A 12 25.46 2.61 -48.82
CA ASN A 12 25.37 3.54 -47.71
C ASN A 12 25.00 2.75 -46.43
N HIS A 13 25.97 2.05 -45.83
CA HIS A 13 25.80 1.22 -44.63
C HIS A 13 25.28 1.97 -43.40
N ARG A 14 25.23 3.31 -43.46
CA ARG A 14 24.74 4.14 -42.31
C ARG A 14 23.25 4.08 -42.09
N ARG A 15 22.44 3.66 -43.08
CA ARG A 15 20.96 3.62 -42.92
C ARG A 15 20.42 2.28 -42.43
N VAL A 16 21.21 1.21 -42.53
CA VAL A 16 20.74 -0.14 -42.18
C VAL A 16 20.80 -0.42 -40.67
N PHE A 17 21.65 0.30 -39.92
CA PHE A 17 21.79 0.11 -38.47
C PHE A 17 20.87 0.99 -37.62
N ALA A 18 20.25 2.04 -38.19
CA ALA A 18 19.40 2.93 -37.44
C ALA A 18 18.00 2.33 -37.16
N ILE A 19 17.50 1.49 -38.06
CA ILE A 19 16.15 0.89 -37.93
C ILE A 19 16.08 -0.17 -36.83
N PRO A 20 17.04 -1.13 -36.68
CA PRO A 20 16.96 -2.13 -35.64
C PRO A 20 17.11 -1.56 -34.22
N ILE A 21 17.90 -0.51 -34.03
CA ILE A 21 18.08 0.15 -32.73
C ILE A 21 16.79 0.88 -32.31
N SER A 22 16.14 1.54 -33.25
CA SER A 22 14.88 2.22 -33.01
C SER A 22 13.75 1.26 -32.64
N VAL A 23 13.66 0.12 -33.32
CA VAL A 23 12.67 -0.94 -33.02
C VAL A 23 12.96 -1.59 -31.66
N MET A 24 14.22 -1.79 -31.30
CA MET A 24 14.61 -2.38 -30.03
C MET A 24 14.30 -1.46 -28.85
N ILE A 25 14.44 -0.15 -29.00
CA ILE A 25 14.06 0.84 -27.96
C ILE A 25 12.56 0.92 -27.79
N LEU A 26 11.78 0.89 -28.88
CA LEU A 26 10.31 0.88 -28.82
C LEU A 26 9.79 -0.40 -28.14
N SER A 27 10.40 -1.54 -28.44
CA SER A 27 10.06 -2.84 -27.82
C SER A 27 10.33 -2.85 -26.30
N SER A 28 11.41 -2.21 -25.83
CA SER A 28 11.73 -2.12 -24.40
C SER A 28 10.74 -1.24 -23.63
N ILE A 29 10.19 -0.19 -24.25
CA ILE A 29 9.21 0.70 -23.63
C ILE A 29 7.85 -0.01 -23.45
N MET A 30 7.47 -0.87 -24.40
CA MET A 30 6.22 -1.64 -24.33
C MET A 30 6.24 -2.70 -23.21
N ILE A 31 7.41 -3.25 -22.87
CA ILE A 31 7.52 -4.28 -21.82
C ILE A 31 7.46 -3.64 -20.43
N ALA A 32 7.91 -2.39 -20.27
CA ALA A 32 7.92 -1.70 -18.97
C ALA A 32 6.53 -1.27 -18.46
N THR A 33 5.49 -1.29 -19.30
CA THR A 33 4.13 -0.86 -18.92
C THR A 33 3.22 -2.00 -18.46
N ALA A 34 3.66 -3.26 -18.50
CA ALA A 34 2.81 -4.44 -18.32
C ALA A 34 2.75 -4.96 -16.87
N VAL A 35 3.39 -4.33 -15.89
CA VAL A 35 3.30 -4.78 -14.48
C VAL A 35 2.37 -3.88 -13.69
N VAL A 36 1.12 -3.78 -14.12
CA VAL A 36 0.05 -3.38 -13.21
C VAL A 36 -0.29 -4.62 -12.38
N HIS A 37 0.26 -4.71 -11.17
CA HIS A 37 -0.23 -5.67 -10.19
C HIS A 37 -1.65 -5.25 -9.84
N ALA A 38 -2.63 -5.95 -10.37
CA ALA A 38 -3.99 -5.85 -9.88
C ALA A 38 -3.98 -6.39 -8.44
N GLN A 39 -4.04 -5.49 -7.46
CA GLN A 39 -4.22 -5.88 -6.08
C GLN A 39 -5.61 -6.52 -5.95
N SER A 40 -5.67 -7.63 -5.24
CA SER A 40 -6.95 -8.31 -4.98
C SER A 40 -7.80 -7.43 -4.08
N PRO A 41 -9.09 -7.19 -4.41
CA PRO A 41 -9.99 -6.46 -3.52
C PRO A 41 -10.02 -7.09 -2.13
N ASP A 42 -9.85 -6.26 -1.09
CA ASP A 42 -9.73 -6.67 0.29
C ASP A 42 -10.39 -5.66 1.23
N PHE A 43 -10.58 -6.00 2.50
CA PHE A 43 -11.03 -5.09 3.53
C PHE A 43 -10.06 -5.07 4.71
N ALA A 44 -10.04 -3.98 5.47
CA ALA A 44 -9.17 -3.83 6.62
C ALA A 44 -9.93 -3.31 7.84
N PHE A 45 -9.41 -3.62 9.03
CA PHE A 45 -9.91 -3.11 10.30
C PHE A 45 -8.93 -2.12 10.91
N ASN A 46 -9.51 -1.11 11.59
CA ASN A 46 -8.79 -0.26 12.51
C ASN A 46 -9.59 -0.12 13.82
N ALA A 47 -8.90 -0.01 14.95
CA ALA A 47 -9.49 0.22 16.25
C ALA A 47 -8.86 1.45 16.91
N THR A 48 -9.67 2.38 17.39
CA THR A 48 -9.20 3.60 18.02
C THR A 48 -9.99 3.90 19.30
N PRO A 49 -9.33 3.95 20.46
CA PRO A 49 -7.92 3.62 20.69
C PRO A 49 -7.66 2.10 20.64
N SER A 50 -6.45 1.69 20.29
CA SER A 50 -6.02 0.29 20.29
C SER A 50 -5.60 -0.22 21.70
N ASN A 51 -5.40 0.70 22.63
CA ASN A 51 -5.05 0.40 24.02
C ASN A 51 -5.91 1.23 24.97
N LEU A 52 -6.48 0.57 25.95
CA LEU A 52 -7.31 1.18 26.99
C LEU A 52 -6.79 0.76 28.36
N CYS A 53 -6.77 1.68 29.31
CA CYS A 53 -6.58 1.37 30.72
C CYS A 53 -7.78 1.88 31.49
N VAL A 54 -8.45 1.01 32.26
CA VAL A 54 -9.62 1.35 33.06
C VAL A 54 -9.48 0.79 34.46
N ASN A 55 -10.06 1.50 35.45
CA ASN A 55 -10.21 0.95 36.79
C ASN A 55 -11.38 -0.04 36.82
N PRO A 56 -11.38 -1.06 37.70
CA PRO A 56 -12.55 -1.93 37.91
C PRO A 56 -13.82 -1.12 38.17
N GLY A 57 -14.88 -1.43 37.41
CA GLY A 57 -16.16 -0.70 37.48
C GLY A 57 -16.23 0.53 36.56
N VAL A 58 -15.18 0.84 35.84
CA VAL A 58 -15.16 1.93 34.85
C VAL A 58 -15.26 1.36 33.44
N ASN A 59 -16.19 1.90 32.64
CA ASN A 59 -16.38 1.47 31.26
C ASN A 59 -15.33 2.11 30.33
N GLY A 60 -14.96 1.36 29.28
CA GLY A 60 -14.16 1.83 28.18
C GLY A 60 -14.97 1.86 26.89
N ALA A 61 -14.42 2.50 25.85
CA ALA A 61 -15.00 2.46 24.52
C ALA A 61 -13.87 2.53 23.48
N ALA A 62 -14.12 1.89 22.34
CA ALA A 62 -13.26 2.00 21.15
C ALA A 62 -14.15 2.11 19.92
N THR A 63 -13.72 2.92 18.96
CA THR A 63 -14.35 2.99 17.64
C THR A 63 -13.65 2.00 16.73
N ILE A 64 -14.42 1.11 16.13
CA ILE A 64 -13.95 0.14 15.14
C ILE A 64 -14.32 0.65 13.77
N THR A 65 -13.34 0.71 12.87
CA THR A 65 -13.54 1.10 11.48
C THR A 65 -13.24 -0.08 10.56
N VAL A 66 -14.17 -0.38 9.66
CA VAL A 66 -14.00 -1.35 8.56
C VAL A 66 -13.92 -0.57 7.28
N GLN A 67 -12.89 -0.80 6.48
CA GLN A 67 -12.70 -0.06 5.23
C GLN A 67 -12.45 -0.97 4.04
N SER A 68 -12.96 -0.55 2.89
CA SER A 68 -12.66 -1.16 1.60
C SER A 68 -11.23 -0.83 1.18
N VAL A 69 -10.49 -1.84 0.76
CA VAL A 69 -9.12 -1.77 0.22
C VAL A 69 -9.15 -2.32 -1.20
N ASP A 70 -8.42 -1.69 -2.10
CA ASP A 70 -8.25 -2.11 -3.51
C ASP A 70 -9.57 -2.37 -4.24
N GLY A 71 -10.59 -1.55 -3.94
CA GLY A 71 -11.89 -1.63 -4.61
C GLY A 71 -12.81 -2.74 -4.11
N PHE A 72 -12.59 -3.27 -2.91
CA PHE A 72 -13.48 -4.27 -2.32
C PHE A 72 -14.92 -3.78 -2.27
N ALA A 73 -15.84 -4.64 -2.72
CA ALA A 73 -17.28 -4.45 -2.62
C ALA A 73 -17.91 -5.74 -2.13
N GLY A 74 -18.59 -5.70 -0.97
CA GLY A 74 -19.18 -6.91 -0.40
C GLY A 74 -19.63 -6.74 1.03
N THR A 75 -20.27 -7.78 1.56
CA THR A 75 -20.71 -7.86 2.95
C THR A 75 -19.64 -8.56 3.78
N VAL A 76 -19.27 -7.92 4.91
CA VAL A 76 -18.35 -8.45 5.91
C VAL A 76 -19.19 -8.86 7.12
N ASN A 77 -19.21 -10.13 7.46
CA ASN A 77 -19.84 -10.66 8.68
C ASN A 77 -18.92 -10.39 9.88
N LEU A 78 -19.44 -9.81 10.93
CA LEU A 78 -18.68 -9.30 12.08
C LEU A 78 -18.91 -10.17 13.32
N ALA A 79 -17.86 -10.34 14.12
CA ALA A 79 -17.94 -10.97 15.45
C ALA A 79 -16.98 -10.29 16.42
N SER A 80 -17.32 -10.25 17.70
CA SER A 80 -16.45 -9.75 18.77
C SER A 80 -16.27 -10.78 19.87
N SER A 81 -15.10 -10.76 20.52
CA SER A 81 -14.77 -11.66 21.63
C SER A 81 -13.80 -11.00 22.60
N VAL A 82 -13.78 -11.50 23.84
CA VAL A 82 -12.84 -11.13 24.90
C VAL A 82 -11.96 -12.33 25.23
N ASP A 83 -10.67 -12.12 25.29
CA ASP A 83 -9.68 -13.14 25.63
C ASP A 83 -8.67 -12.60 26.69
N PRO A 84 -8.51 -13.26 27.85
CA PRO A 84 -9.19 -14.46 28.28
C PRO A 84 -10.66 -14.22 28.67
N SER A 85 -11.51 -15.19 28.40
CA SER A 85 -12.87 -15.21 28.96
C SER A 85 -12.83 -15.78 30.37
N VAL A 86 -13.07 -14.92 31.36
CA VAL A 86 -13.02 -15.27 32.80
C VAL A 86 -14.31 -14.84 33.49
N ASN A 87 -14.60 -15.45 34.65
CA ASN A 87 -15.74 -15.03 35.46
C ASN A 87 -15.59 -13.55 35.86
N ASN A 88 -16.66 -12.79 35.76
CA ASN A 88 -16.68 -11.34 35.99
C ASN A 88 -15.74 -10.55 35.08
N GLY A 89 -15.31 -11.14 33.96
CA GLY A 89 -14.51 -10.44 32.96
C GLY A 89 -15.28 -9.29 32.30
N PRO A 90 -14.61 -8.50 31.45
CA PRO A 90 -15.25 -7.45 30.68
C PRO A 90 -16.37 -7.99 29.78
N THR A 91 -17.44 -7.22 29.60
CA THR A 91 -18.51 -7.52 28.67
C THR A 91 -18.53 -6.48 27.54
N LEU A 92 -18.96 -6.89 26.37
CA LEU A 92 -18.98 -6.04 25.17
C LEU A 92 -20.43 -5.67 24.83
N SER A 93 -20.64 -4.44 24.36
CA SER A 93 -21.92 -4.09 23.71
C SER A 93 -22.09 -4.92 22.43
N PRO A 94 -23.35 -5.18 22.02
CA PRO A 94 -23.60 -5.76 20.69
C PRO A 94 -23.00 -4.89 19.59
N ILE A 95 -22.34 -5.54 18.64
CA ILE A 95 -21.89 -4.90 17.39
C ILE A 95 -22.83 -5.30 16.24
N PRO A 96 -22.82 -4.57 15.10
CA PRO A 96 -23.53 -5.04 13.91
C PRO A 96 -23.07 -6.46 13.53
N SER A 97 -24.00 -7.31 13.12
CA SER A 97 -23.67 -8.68 12.69
C SER A 97 -22.98 -8.69 11.33
N SER A 98 -23.18 -7.66 10.52
CA SER A 98 -22.55 -7.49 9.21
C SER A 98 -22.57 -6.04 8.78
N GLU A 99 -21.62 -5.67 7.93
CA GLU A 99 -21.54 -4.38 7.24
C GLU A 99 -21.32 -4.60 5.74
N THR A 100 -21.97 -3.80 4.92
CA THR A 100 -21.78 -3.86 3.46
C THR A 100 -20.97 -2.65 3.02
N LEU A 101 -19.86 -2.92 2.35
CA LEU A 101 -18.93 -1.90 1.85
C LEU A 101 -19.08 -1.74 0.34
N ALA A 102 -19.13 -0.49 -0.12
CA ALA A 102 -18.86 -0.13 -1.51
C ALA A 102 -17.35 0.14 -1.70
N PRO A 103 -16.83 0.14 -2.95
CA PRO A 103 -15.43 0.43 -3.23
C PRO A 103 -14.99 1.77 -2.63
N GLY A 104 -13.91 1.74 -1.84
CA GLY A 104 -13.36 2.92 -1.16
C GLY A 104 -14.17 3.42 0.06
N GLN A 105 -15.24 2.72 0.44
CA GLN A 105 -16.07 3.07 1.60
C GLN A 105 -15.41 2.65 2.90
N SER A 106 -15.66 3.43 3.97
CA SER A 106 -15.35 3.08 5.36
C SER A 106 -16.62 3.23 6.21
N VAL A 107 -16.84 2.26 7.09
CA VAL A 107 -17.94 2.26 8.06
C VAL A 107 -17.34 2.14 9.46
N SER A 108 -17.85 2.91 10.40
CA SER A 108 -17.38 2.88 11.80
C SER A 108 -18.54 2.62 12.74
N PHE A 109 -18.27 1.88 13.81
CA PHE A 109 -19.20 1.65 14.91
C PHE A 109 -18.46 1.66 16.25
N ASP A 110 -19.17 2.01 17.31
CA ASP A 110 -18.61 2.07 18.65
C ASP A 110 -18.77 0.72 19.36
N LEU A 111 -17.70 0.27 19.98
CA LEU A 111 -17.63 -0.90 20.82
C LEU A 111 -17.49 -0.43 22.28
N ALA A 112 -18.58 -0.47 23.02
CA ALA A 112 -18.54 -0.20 24.46
C ALA A 112 -18.10 -1.46 25.23
N ILE A 113 -17.21 -1.24 26.19
CA ILE A 113 -16.61 -2.29 27.03
C ILE A 113 -16.97 -1.98 28.46
N SER A 114 -17.76 -2.86 29.06
CA SER A 114 -18.22 -2.67 30.43
C SER A 114 -17.42 -3.53 31.40
N THR A 115 -16.99 -2.94 32.50
CA THR A 115 -16.37 -3.63 33.64
C THR A 115 -17.17 -3.44 34.90
N THR A 116 -17.02 -4.35 35.84
CA THR A 116 -17.61 -4.26 37.21
C THR A 116 -16.49 -4.08 38.24
N THR A 117 -16.85 -3.70 39.47
CA THR A 117 -15.88 -3.65 40.56
C THR A 117 -15.24 -5.00 40.89
N SER A 118 -15.87 -6.10 40.43
CA SER A 118 -15.36 -7.47 40.59
C SER A 118 -14.54 -7.94 39.37
N THR A 119 -14.39 -7.10 38.32
CA THR A 119 -13.60 -7.50 37.14
C THR A 119 -12.13 -7.68 37.52
N PRO A 120 -11.56 -8.86 37.24
CA PRO A 120 -10.17 -9.16 37.60
C PRO A 120 -9.18 -8.17 36.99
N LEU A 121 -8.15 -7.82 37.76
CA LEU A 121 -7.03 -7.00 37.28
C LEU A 121 -6.21 -7.81 36.30
N TYR A 122 -6.40 -7.54 35.05
CA TYR A 122 -5.77 -8.29 33.94
C TYR A 122 -5.72 -7.45 32.67
N THR A 123 -4.90 -7.88 31.70
CA THR A 123 -4.92 -7.34 30.35
C THR A 123 -5.69 -8.29 29.45
N TYR A 124 -6.81 -7.79 28.93
CA TYR A 124 -7.72 -8.49 28.03
C TYR A 124 -7.47 -8.06 26.59
N SER A 125 -7.49 -9.02 25.68
CA SER A 125 -7.50 -8.76 24.23
C SER A 125 -8.95 -8.80 23.76
N ILE A 126 -9.49 -7.66 23.38
CA ILE A 126 -10.82 -7.56 22.79
C ILE A 126 -10.64 -7.62 21.29
N ARG A 127 -11.10 -8.71 20.68
CA ARG A 127 -10.97 -8.96 19.26
C ARG A 127 -12.27 -8.66 18.54
N VAL A 128 -12.14 -7.95 17.40
CA VAL A 128 -13.22 -7.81 16.43
C VAL A 128 -12.72 -8.42 15.13
N SER A 129 -13.46 -9.37 14.61
CA SER A 129 -13.13 -10.10 13.40
C SER A 129 -14.20 -9.92 12.34
N GLY A 130 -13.83 -10.04 11.08
CA GLY A 130 -14.69 -10.00 9.93
C GLY A 130 -14.37 -11.08 8.93
N LEU A 131 -15.41 -11.63 8.32
CA LEU A 131 -15.33 -12.65 7.29
C LEU A 131 -16.17 -12.24 6.08
N SER A 132 -15.55 -12.22 4.91
CA SER A 132 -16.23 -12.05 3.62
C SER A 132 -15.76 -13.11 2.64
N GLY A 133 -16.66 -14.06 2.31
CA GLY A 133 -16.27 -15.23 1.54
C GLY A 133 -15.20 -16.06 2.26
N VAL A 134 -13.99 -16.09 1.70
CA VAL A 134 -12.82 -16.78 2.28
C VAL A 134 -11.84 -15.81 2.94
N THR A 135 -12.04 -14.50 2.80
CA THR A 135 -11.17 -13.47 3.34
C THR A 135 -11.53 -13.21 4.80
N PHE A 136 -10.54 -13.31 5.69
CA PHE A 136 -10.69 -13.12 7.12
C PHE A 136 -9.68 -12.08 7.61
N HIS A 137 -10.19 -11.06 8.32
CA HIS A 137 -9.37 -10.06 9.02
C HIS A 137 -9.86 -9.86 10.44
N GLN A 138 -8.97 -9.38 11.30
CA GLN A 138 -9.28 -9.03 12.68
C GLN A 138 -8.48 -7.83 13.14
N THR A 139 -9.02 -7.12 14.14
CA THR A 139 -8.30 -6.12 14.92
C THR A 139 -8.46 -6.44 16.42
N ALA A 140 -7.61 -5.87 17.27
CA ALA A 140 -7.69 -6.05 18.70
C ALA A 140 -7.54 -4.72 19.43
N VAL A 141 -8.28 -4.57 20.52
CA VAL A 141 -8.11 -3.53 21.53
C VAL A 141 -7.57 -4.19 22.78
N LEU A 142 -6.41 -3.76 23.25
CA LEU A 142 -5.84 -4.20 24.53
C LEU A 142 -6.47 -3.39 25.66
N LEU A 143 -7.28 -4.05 26.47
CA LEU A 143 -7.88 -3.48 27.68
C LEU A 143 -7.09 -3.91 28.89
N THR A 144 -6.41 -2.99 29.55
CA THR A 144 -5.79 -3.23 30.86
C THR A 144 -6.75 -2.77 31.95
N VAL A 145 -7.20 -3.71 32.78
CA VAL A 145 -7.96 -3.42 33.99
C VAL A 145 -6.97 -3.40 35.17
N ALA A 146 -6.75 -2.23 35.74
CA ALA A 146 -5.80 -2.04 36.83
C ALA A 146 -6.25 -0.93 37.78
N ALA A 147 -5.87 -1.03 39.05
CA ALA A 147 -6.05 0.06 39.99
C ALA A 147 -5.07 1.19 39.67
N GLY A 148 -5.56 2.41 39.47
CA GLY A 148 -4.73 3.58 39.24
C GLY A 148 -4.49 3.90 37.73
N CYS A 149 -5.33 3.37 36.82
CA CYS A 149 -5.40 3.88 35.47
C CYS A 149 -5.78 5.37 35.52
N SER A 150 -4.92 6.24 35.02
CA SER A 150 -5.27 7.64 34.82
C SER A 150 -6.26 7.76 33.67
N VAL A 151 -7.46 8.27 33.94
CA VAL A 151 -8.48 8.59 32.94
C VAL A 151 -7.93 9.77 32.12
N GLY A 152 -7.42 9.53 30.91
CA GLY A 152 -6.95 10.61 30.05
C GLY A 152 -5.61 10.37 29.37
N GLY A 153 -5.30 9.17 28.97
CA GLY A 153 -4.18 8.94 28.05
C GLY A 153 -4.51 9.48 26.66
N VAL A 154 -3.98 10.66 26.32
CA VAL A 154 -3.90 11.10 24.92
C VAL A 154 -2.97 10.13 24.20
N VAL A 155 -3.54 9.21 23.45
CA VAL A 155 -2.76 8.42 22.49
C VAL A 155 -2.34 9.39 21.39
N LEU A 156 -1.10 9.84 21.43
CA LEU A 156 -0.52 10.52 20.28
C LEU A 156 -0.56 9.53 19.10
N PRO A 157 -1.19 9.91 17.98
CA PRO A 157 -1.12 9.06 16.81
C PRO A 157 0.36 8.89 16.44
N THR A 158 0.84 7.66 16.49
CA THR A 158 2.11 7.34 15.84
C THR A 158 1.93 7.65 14.36
N VAL A 159 2.54 8.75 13.92
CA VAL A 159 2.61 9.07 12.49
C VAL A 159 3.38 7.92 11.86
N GLY A 160 2.64 6.98 11.29
CA GLY A 160 3.22 5.94 10.47
C GLY A 160 3.91 6.63 9.30
N LEU A 161 5.25 6.54 9.27
CA LEU A 161 6.01 6.94 8.11
C LEU A 161 5.50 6.09 6.95
N ALA A 162 4.69 6.70 6.09
CA ALA A 162 4.29 6.07 4.83
C ALA A 162 5.58 5.63 4.10
N PRO A 163 5.62 4.42 3.56
CA PRO A 163 6.79 3.96 2.83
C PRO A 163 7.01 4.86 1.61
N THR A 164 8.08 5.65 1.66
CA THR A 164 8.51 6.57 0.59
C THR A 164 9.10 5.83 -0.63
N THR A 165 8.81 4.54 -0.78
CA THR A 165 9.40 3.69 -1.82
C THR A 165 8.95 4.04 -3.24
N SER A 166 7.79 4.68 -3.41
CA SER A 166 7.28 5.00 -4.75
C SER A 166 8.10 6.07 -5.48
N TYR A 167 8.72 7.00 -4.79
CA TYR A 167 9.47 8.10 -5.45
C TYR A 167 10.86 7.69 -5.91
N MET A 168 11.47 6.67 -5.29
CA MET A 168 12.79 6.18 -5.69
C MET A 168 12.77 5.56 -7.09
N VAL A 169 11.70 4.86 -7.45
CA VAL A 169 11.56 4.22 -8.77
C VAL A 169 11.44 5.28 -9.88
N TYR A 170 10.66 6.32 -9.66
CA TYR A 170 10.53 7.42 -10.64
C TYR A 170 11.83 8.21 -10.81
N GLY A 171 12.58 8.42 -9.73
CA GLY A 171 13.88 9.09 -9.78
C GLY A 171 14.90 8.35 -10.65
N LEU A 172 14.97 7.03 -10.56
CA LEU A 172 15.86 6.21 -11.38
C LEU A 172 15.46 6.19 -12.86
N ILE A 173 14.17 6.19 -13.16
CA ILE A 173 13.67 6.24 -14.54
C ILE A 173 14.02 7.59 -15.19
N ILE A 174 13.82 8.68 -14.49
CA ILE A 174 14.14 10.03 -14.99
C ILE A 174 15.64 10.20 -15.20
N ALA A 175 16.47 9.73 -14.25
CA ALA A 175 17.93 9.79 -14.36
C ALA A 175 18.43 8.97 -15.56
N GLY A 176 17.84 7.80 -15.80
CA GLY A 176 18.16 6.95 -16.97
C GLY A 176 17.83 7.64 -18.30
N LEU A 177 16.66 8.27 -18.41
CA LEU A 177 16.24 8.98 -19.62
C LEU A 177 17.12 10.20 -19.93
N VAL A 178 17.49 10.98 -18.92
CA VAL A 178 18.40 12.14 -19.08
C VAL A 178 19.78 11.68 -19.51
N GLY A 179 20.29 10.56 -18.97
CA GLY A 179 21.56 9.96 -19.36
C GLY A 179 21.61 9.55 -20.84
N ILE A 180 20.55 8.92 -21.35
CA ILE A 180 20.46 8.49 -22.76
C ILE A 180 20.40 9.69 -23.69
N VAL A 181 19.62 10.73 -23.36
CA VAL A 181 19.54 11.96 -24.17
C VAL A 181 20.88 12.69 -24.17
N GLY A 182 21.57 12.78 -23.04
CA GLY A 182 22.89 13.38 -22.92
C GLY A 182 23.95 12.67 -23.78
N ALA A 183 23.98 11.34 -23.75
CA ALA A 183 24.91 10.53 -24.54
C ALA A 183 24.69 10.70 -26.05
N THR A 184 23.44 10.72 -26.51
CA THR A 184 23.11 10.91 -27.94
C THR A 184 23.50 12.29 -28.46
N LEU A 185 23.32 13.33 -27.63
CA LEU A 185 23.74 14.69 -27.97
C LEU A 185 25.28 14.82 -28.02
N ALA A 186 26.00 14.17 -27.09
CA ALA A 186 27.48 14.16 -27.09
C ALA A 186 28.05 13.48 -28.31
N ILE A 187 27.50 12.34 -28.74
CA ILE A 187 27.92 11.62 -29.97
C ILE A 187 27.68 12.50 -31.22
N ARG A 188 26.53 13.19 -31.25
CA ARG A 188 26.18 14.06 -32.38
C ARG A 188 27.10 15.28 -32.50
N ARG A 189 27.62 15.79 -31.36
CA ARG A 189 28.53 16.91 -31.27
C ARG A 189 29.98 16.51 -31.69
N SER A 190 30.42 15.31 -31.33
CA SER A 190 31.71 14.75 -31.68
C SER A 190 31.84 14.49 -33.18
N SER A 191 30.75 14.21 -33.90
CA SER A 191 30.74 13.96 -35.36
C SER A 191 30.89 15.23 -36.22
N ARG A 192 30.91 16.42 -35.62
CA ARG A 192 31.05 17.70 -36.33
C ARG A 192 32.43 18.33 -36.15
N LYS A 193 33.52 17.52 -36.24
CA LYS A 193 34.86 18.11 -36.37
C LYS A 193 34.99 18.77 -37.74
N PRO A 194 35.37 20.04 -37.82
CA PRO A 194 35.63 20.70 -39.09
C PRO A 194 36.82 20.06 -39.79
N ILE A 195 36.70 19.83 -41.10
CA ILE A 195 37.78 19.38 -41.96
C ILE A 195 38.79 20.54 -42.05
N PRO A 196 40.09 20.34 -41.76
CA PRO A 196 41.06 21.39 -41.95
C PRO A 196 41.16 21.68 -43.47
N ASN A 197 41.06 22.96 -43.81
CA ASN A 197 41.28 23.44 -45.17
C ASN A 197 42.76 23.34 -45.52
N PRO A 198 43.10 23.03 -46.81
CA PRO A 198 44.47 22.92 -47.31
C PRO A 198 45.19 24.26 -47.33
#